data_6aa2e8af154a02ca389f46312f0d263b
#
_entry.id   6aa2e8af154a02ca389f46312f0d263b
#
_cell.length_a   1.000
_cell.length_b   1.000
_cell.length_c   1.000
_cell.angle_alpha   90.00
_cell.angle_beta   90.00
_cell.angle_gamma   90.00
#
_symmetry.space_group_name_H-M   'P 1'
#
loop_
_entity.id
_entity.type
_entity.pdbx_description
1 polymer ?
#
loop_
_entity_poly.entity_id
_entity_poly.type
_entity_poly.pdbx_seq_one_letter_code
_entity_poly.pdbx_strand_id
1 'polypeptide(L)'
;MAKKTKKSAHKPKTTVNTPEVTEIKEEVIEVVEKVVDDSKKATEKAEKKMTKEVLKVEKKIKESKNPFKGFFARKYPEGENILTIFETPRIWGAVIGEVIGTMFLSMLLLTLGIQQPLYILFGFLAITLAVFTYSGAHLNPATTIGMMATRRVSAIRGVLYIVAQVVGAWLGLLIIGGLRTASGASAELPALTAATGSDFWKYMLIEFVGVFTVAFFFNRAQEYNHKKSAFTYAAIIAGGVTLAVLFCLILSDSFFKLRNNFILNPAIAIMYQIFPTSAEKFDALMGTLALESLVHIITPLVAGIRAFFVADVAKAFSDDCECECCEDKHHHHHDK
;
A
#
# COMPACT_ATOMS: atom_id res chain seq x y z
N MET A 1 -64.50 30.45 -51.47
CA MET A 1 -65.84 30.52 -50.90
C MET A 1 -65.79 29.79 -49.54
N ALA A 2 -65.83 30.50 -48.45
CA ALA A 2 -66.16 29.94 -47.11
C ALA A 2 -66.47 31.09 -46.15
N LYS A 3 -67.61 31.06 -45.55
CA LYS A 3 -68.26 32.10 -44.78
C LYS A 3 -67.60 32.31 -43.38
N LYS A 4 -67.40 33.60 -43.05
CA LYS A 4 -67.19 34.11 -41.70
C LYS A 4 -68.51 34.03 -40.91
N THR A 5 -68.45 33.39 -39.72
CA THR A 5 -69.48 33.57 -38.69
C THR A 5 -68.88 34.29 -37.49
N LYS A 6 -69.31 35.53 -37.29
CA LYS A 6 -69.09 36.30 -36.07
C LYS A 6 -69.97 35.72 -34.94
N LYS A 7 -69.39 35.36 -33.78
CA LYS A 7 -70.12 35.17 -32.54
C LYS A 7 -69.76 36.30 -31.56
N SER A 8 -70.76 37.07 -31.21
CA SER A 8 -70.79 38.10 -30.21
C SER A 8 -70.53 37.51 -28.81
N ALA A 9 -69.55 38.04 -28.10
CA ALA A 9 -69.28 37.69 -26.75
C ALA A 9 -69.98 38.73 -25.83
N HIS A 10 -70.99 38.28 -25.10
CA HIS A 10 -71.61 39.00 -24.05
C HIS A 10 -70.73 38.99 -22.79
N LYS A 11 -70.34 40.16 -22.28
CA LYS A 11 -69.63 40.31 -21.02
C LYS A 11 -70.71 40.44 -19.89
N PRO A 12 -70.69 39.57 -18.89
CA PRO A 12 -71.44 39.93 -17.68
C PRO A 12 -70.53 40.80 -16.78
N LYS A 13 -70.92 42.01 -16.56
CA LYS A 13 -70.47 42.83 -15.45
C LYS A 13 -71.27 42.38 -14.23
N THR A 14 -70.60 41.74 -13.30
CA THR A 14 -71.15 41.64 -11.93
C THR A 14 -69.95 41.86 -11.01
N THR A 15 -69.77 43.10 -10.61
CA THR A 15 -68.98 43.48 -9.42
C THR A 15 -69.88 43.25 -8.17
N VAL A 16 -69.69 42.06 -7.59
CA VAL A 16 -70.23 41.82 -6.23
C VAL A 16 -69.13 42.23 -5.26
N ASN A 17 -69.25 43.44 -4.76
CA ASN A 17 -68.48 43.93 -3.60
C ASN A 17 -69.22 43.55 -2.34
N THR A 18 -69.07 42.35 -1.82
CA THR A 18 -69.53 42.00 -0.50
C THR A 18 -68.27 42.02 0.43
N PRO A 19 -68.47 42.50 1.71
CA PRO A 19 -67.34 42.56 2.67
C PRO A 19 -66.54 41.20 2.78
N GLU A 20 -67.27 40.09 2.68
CA GLU A 20 -66.67 38.74 2.70
C GLU A 20 -65.66 38.48 1.60
N VAL A 21 -65.82 39.01 0.38
CA VAL A 21 -64.87 38.80 -0.75
C VAL A 21 -63.62 39.64 -0.55
N THR A 22 -63.67 40.74 0.17
CA THR A 22 -62.52 41.58 0.48
C THR A 22 -61.65 40.91 1.56
N GLU A 23 -62.29 40.36 2.59
CA GLU A 23 -61.60 39.63 3.67
C GLU A 23 -60.95 38.39 3.21
N ILE A 24 -61.57 37.60 2.34
CA ILE A 24 -60.93 36.40 1.68
C ILE A 24 -59.75 36.80 0.79
N LYS A 25 -59.82 37.95 0.10
CA LYS A 25 -58.69 38.42 -0.71
C LYS A 25 -57.47 38.81 0.14
N GLU A 26 -57.68 39.48 1.26
CA GLU A 26 -56.60 39.86 2.17
C GLU A 26 -55.97 38.63 2.81
N GLU A 27 -56.76 37.66 3.23
CA GLU A 27 -56.27 36.39 3.79
C GLU A 27 -55.48 35.58 2.77
N VAL A 28 -55.92 35.52 1.49
CA VAL A 28 -55.19 34.85 0.41
C VAL A 28 -53.87 35.59 0.06
N ILE A 29 -53.86 36.92 0.10
CA ILE A 29 -52.66 37.72 -0.13
C ILE A 29 -51.63 37.45 0.98
N GLU A 30 -52.03 37.43 2.22
CA GLU A 30 -51.14 37.15 3.38
C GLU A 30 -50.55 35.73 3.31
N VAL A 31 -51.36 34.72 2.94
CA VAL A 31 -50.87 33.34 2.76
C VAL A 31 -49.89 33.24 1.58
N VAL A 32 -50.19 33.91 0.46
CA VAL A 32 -49.29 33.92 -0.71
C VAL A 32 -47.95 34.61 -0.39
N GLU A 33 -47.99 35.76 0.31
CA GLU A 33 -46.76 36.44 0.71
C GLU A 33 -45.91 35.58 1.65
N LYS A 34 -46.54 34.89 2.60
CA LYS A 34 -45.88 33.98 3.53
C LYS A 34 -45.23 32.78 2.79
N VAL A 35 -45.92 32.16 1.84
CA VAL A 35 -45.41 31.07 0.99
C VAL A 35 -44.24 31.53 0.12
N VAL A 36 -44.33 32.75 -0.44
CA VAL A 36 -43.27 33.36 -1.24
C VAL A 36 -42.03 33.63 -0.37
N ASP A 37 -42.21 34.13 0.84
CA ASP A 37 -41.09 34.43 1.75
C ASP A 37 -40.43 33.15 2.28
N ASP A 38 -41.20 32.13 2.62
CA ASP A 38 -40.70 30.83 3.02
C ASP A 38 -39.96 30.10 1.86
N SER A 39 -40.44 30.22 0.61
CA SER A 39 -39.79 29.69 -0.56
C SER A 39 -38.47 30.41 -0.85
N LYS A 40 -38.41 31.74 -0.69
CA LYS A 40 -37.16 32.52 -0.83
C LYS A 40 -36.13 32.11 0.21
N LYS A 41 -36.54 31.96 1.49
CA LYS A 41 -35.64 31.49 2.56
C LYS A 41 -35.13 30.07 2.33
N ALA A 42 -35.99 29.17 1.82
CA ALA A 42 -35.59 27.81 1.46
C ALA A 42 -34.57 27.79 0.33
N THR A 43 -34.80 28.62 -0.73
CA THR A 43 -33.87 28.74 -1.88
C THR A 43 -32.52 29.31 -1.42
N GLU A 44 -32.52 30.37 -0.62
CA GLU A 44 -31.30 30.97 -0.08
C GLU A 44 -30.50 29.99 0.81
N LYS A 45 -31.20 29.18 1.60
CA LYS A 45 -30.58 28.14 2.43
C LYS A 45 -29.99 27.00 1.57
N ALA A 46 -30.66 26.63 0.48
CA ALA A 46 -30.16 25.63 -0.48
C ALA A 46 -28.94 26.15 -1.24
N GLU A 47 -28.96 27.41 -1.69
CA GLU A 47 -27.81 28.04 -2.34
C GLU A 47 -26.60 28.14 -1.41
N LYS A 48 -26.79 28.57 -0.17
CA LYS A 48 -25.69 28.61 0.83
C LYS A 48 -25.10 27.21 1.11
N LYS A 49 -25.95 26.17 1.12
CA LYS A 49 -25.50 24.79 1.31
C LYS A 49 -24.72 24.31 0.09
N MET A 50 -25.21 24.57 -1.11
CA MET A 50 -24.56 24.21 -2.38
C MET A 50 -23.21 24.93 -2.54
N THR A 51 -23.15 26.23 -2.23
CA THR A 51 -21.91 27.01 -2.25
C THR A 51 -20.86 26.44 -1.28
N LYS A 52 -21.28 26.02 -0.07
CA LYS A 52 -20.37 25.37 0.88
C LYS A 52 -19.85 24.02 0.38
N GLU A 53 -20.67 23.22 -0.27
CA GLU A 53 -20.26 21.95 -0.86
C GLU A 53 -19.33 22.16 -2.06
N VAL A 54 -19.63 23.12 -2.93
CA VAL A 54 -18.75 23.50 -4.06
C VAL A 54 -17.39 23.96 -3.55
N LEU A 55 -17.34 24.83 -2.53
CA LEU A 55 -16.09 25.27 -1.91
C LEU A 55 -15.30 24.12 -1.29
N LYS A 56 -15.97 23.13 -0.69
CA LYS A 56 -15.32 21.92 -0.18
C LYS A 56 -14.73 21.06 -1.31
N VAL A 57 -15.45 20.93 -2.42
CA VAL A 57 -15.00 20.19 -3.60
C VAL A 57 -13.83 20.91 -4.25
N GLU A 58 -13.90 22.24 -4.46
CA GLU A 58 -12.79 23.04 -4.97
C GLU A 58 -11.53 22.96 -4.10
N LYS A 59 -11.73 22.98 -2.76
CA LYS A 59 -10.62 22.81 -1.82
C LYS A 59 -10.00 21.41 -1.93
N LYS A 60 -10.81 20.35 -2.06
CA LYS A 60 -10.32 19.00 -2.32
C LYS A 60 -9.58 18.89 -3.65
N ILE A 61 -10.09 19.51 -4.73
CA ILE A 61 -9.46 19.56 -6.04
C ILE A 61 -8.12 20.30 -5.98
N LYS A 62 -8.04 21.45 -5.29
CA LYS A 62 -6.77 22.16 -5.09
C LYS A 62 -5.77 21.39 -4.23
N GLU A 63 -6.25 20.61 -3.26
CA GLU A 63 -5.41 19.74 -2.43
C GLU A 63 -4.94 18.50 -3.20
N SER A 64 -5.73 17.96 -4.13
CA SER A 64 -5.37 16.81 -4.97
C SER A 64 -4.32 17.17 -6.04
N LYS A 65 -4.29 18.38 -6.53
CA LYS A 65 -3.32 18.84 -7.54
C LYS A 65 -1.85 18.89 -7.08
N ASN A 66 -1.57 18.60 -5.79
CA ASN A 66 -0.21 18.47 -5.30
C ASN A 66 0.02 17.05 -4.76
N PRO A 67 0.57 16.11 -5.56
CA PRO A 67 0.79 14.73 -5.19
C PRO A 67 1.65 14.58 -3.92
N PHE A 68 2.57 15.53 -3.69
CA PHE A 68 3.41 15.55 -2.50
C PHE A 68 2.65 15.98 -1.24
N LYS A 69 1.60 16.80 -1.37
CA LYS A 69 0.85 17.29 -0.20
C LYS A 69 0.06 16.17 0.48
N GLY A 70 -0.54 15.27 -0.28
CA GLY A 70 -1.22 14.08 0.25
C GLY A 70 -0.27 13.12 0.97
N PHE A 71 0.95 12.96 0.46
CA PHE A 71 1.99 12.18 1.10
C PHE A 71 2.43 12.77 2.45
N PHE A 72 2.74 14.07 2.50
CA PHE A 72 3.17 14.73 3.74
C PHE A 72 2.02 14.94 4.75
N ALA A 73 0.77 14.97 4.30
CA ALA A 73 -0.40 15.09 5.17
C ALA A 73 -0.79 13.76 5.86
N ARG A 74 -0.24 12.62 5.41
CA ARG A 74 -0.51 11.32 6.04
C ARG A 74 0.04 11.33 7.47
N LYS A 75 -0.85 11.16 8.45
CA LYS A 75 -0.47 11.02 9.85
C LYS A 75 -0.11 9.57 10.15
N TYR A 76 0.77 9.35 11.11
CA TYR A 76 0.96 8.01 11.68
C TYR A 76 -0.36 7.51 12.27
N PRO A 77 -0.57 6.17 12.29
CA PRO A 77 -1.70 5.59 13.01
C PRO A 77 -1.73 6.11 14.46
N GLU A 78 -2.83 6.75 14.83
CA GLU A 78 -2.99 7.31 16.17
C GLU A 78 -3.17 6.17 17.19
N GLY A 79 -2.69 6.37 18.41
CA GLY A 79 -2.96 5.49 19.54
C GLY A 79 -1.93 4.39 19.82
N GLU A 80 -0.88 4.22 19.01
CA GLU A 80 0.20 3.28 19.35
C GLU A 80 1.23 3.95 20.25
N ASN A 81 1.09 3.74 21.55
CA ASN A 81 2.07 4.14 22.58
C ASN A 81 2.89 2.91 22.99
N ILE A 82 4.17 3.12 23.36
CA ILE A 82 5.08 2.06 23.78
C ILE A 82 4.55 1.30 25.00
N LEU A 83 3.82 1.96 25.89
CA LEU A 83 3.28 1.36 27.11
C LEU A 83 2.01 0.53 26.85
N THR A 84 1.18 0.93 25.88
CA THR A 84 -0.12 0.31 25.64
C THR A 84 -0.12 -0.67 24.45
N ILE A 85 0.88 -0.62 23.58
CA ILE A 85 0.95 -1.50 22.41
C ILE A 85 1.01 -2.98 22.80
N PHE A 86 1.72 -3.29 23.90
CA PHE A 86 1.88 -4.67 24.39
C PHE A 86 0.66 -5.20 25.13
N GLU A 87 -0.27 -4.33 25.54
CA GLU A 87 -1.52 -4.73 26.18
C GLU A 87 -2.55 -5.25 25.18
N THR A 88 -2.35 -4.96 23.89
CA THR A 88 -3.25 -5.41 22.84
C THR A 88 -2.87 -6.80 22.33
N PRO A 89 -3.73 -7.82 22.43
CA PRO A 89 -3.44 -9.18 21.91
C PRO A 89 -3.07 -9.17 20.43
N ARG A 90 -3.57 -8.20 19.68
CA ARG A 90 -3.34 -8.07 18.24
C ARG A 90 -1.88 -7.83 17.85
N ILE A 91 -1.09 -7.16 18.71
CA ILE A 91 0.34 -6.95 18.41
C ILE A 91 1.11 -8.26 18.52
N TRP A 92 0.80 -9.09 19.50
CA TRP A 92 1.47 -10.38 19.69
C TRP A 92 1.18 -11.33 18.52
N GLY A 93 -0.08 -11.40 18.06
CA GLY A 93 -0.44 -12.14 16.85
C GLY A 93 0.35 -11.66 15.62
N ALA A 94 0.52 -10.36 15.47
CA ALA A 94 1.28 -9.78 14.38
C ALA A 94 2.79 -10.12 14.49
N VAL A 95 3.39 -9.99 15.65
CA VAL A 95 4.80 -10.34 15.90
C VAL A 95 5.04 -11.83 15.63
N ILE A 96 4.18 -12.72 16.13
CA ILE A 96 4.26 -14.16 15.86
C ILE A 96 4.12 -14.45 14.37
N GLY A 97 3.22 -13.77 13.67
CA GLY A 97 3.06 -13.88 12.22
C GLY A 97 4.34 -13.51 11.45
N GLU A 98 5.03 -12.43 11.85
CA GLU A 98 6.31 -12.05 11.26
C GLU A 98 7.43 -13.06 11.56
N VAL A 99 7.51 -13.58 12.81
CA VAL A 99 8.48 -14.63 13.18
C VAL A 99 8.27 -15.88 12.33
N ILE A 100 7.04 -16.41 12.31
CA ILE A 100 6.73 -17.66 11.59
C ILE A 100 6.91 -17.48 10.09
N GLY A 101 6.41 -16.38 9.53
CA GLY A 101 6.51 -16.11 8.10
C GLY A 101 7.95 -15.96 7.64
N THR A 102 8.78 -15.21 8.38
CA THR A 102 10.20 -15.04 8.04
C THR A 102 11.01 -16.30 8.30
N MET A 103 10.64 -17.10 9.29
CA MET A 103 11.23 -18.42 9.52
C MET A 103 11.01 -19.35 8.29
N PHE A 104 9.78 -19.49 7.82
CA PHE A 104 9.51 -20.30 6.61
C PHE A 104 10.17 -19.71 5.37
N LEU A 105 10.20 -18.38 5.25
CA LEU A 105 10.90 -17.73 4.14
C LEU A 105 12.40 -18.03 4.16
N SER A 106 13.05 -17.95 5.32
CA SER A 106 14.46 -18.29 5.49
C SER A 106 14.70 -19.76 5.13
N MET A 107 13.88 -20.68 5.62
CA MET A 107 13.98 -22.10 5.27
C MET A 107 13.82 -22.33 3.75
N LEU A 108 12.86 -21.67 3.10
CA LEU A 108 12.63 -21.77 1.66
C LEU A 108 13.86 -21.34 0.87
N LEU A 109 14.44 -20.18 1.20
CA LEU A 109 15.59 -19.64 0.50
C LEU A 109 16.88 -20.46 0.75
N LEU A 110 17.05 -20.98 1.98
CA LEU A 110 18.21 -21.77 2.35
C LEU A 110 18.21 -23.19 1.76
N THR A 111 17.03 -23.76 1.48
CA THR A 111 16.91 -25.12 0.93
C THR A 111 16.90 -25.14 -0.59
N LEU A 112 16.08 -24.32 -1.21
CA LEU A 112 15.88 -24.35 -2.67
C LEU A 112 16.81 -23.40 -3.42
N GLY A 113 17.35 -22.44 -2.69
CA GLY A 113 18.13 -21.36 -3.28
C GLY A 113 17.26 -20.40 -4.09
N ILE A 114 17.84 -19.25 -4.36
CA ILE A 114 17.16 -18.15 -5.05
C ILE A 114 17.01 -18.41 -6.56
N GLN A 115 17.68 -19.45 -7.08
CA GLN A 115 17.70 -19.77 -8.51
C GLN A 115 16.49 -20.57 -9.01
N GLN A 116 15.49 -20.78 -8.15
CA GLN A 116 14.30 -21.54 -8.49
C GLN A 116 13.02 -20.66 -8.42
N PRO A 117 12.79 -19.81 -9.44
CA PRO A 117 11.73 -18.79 -9.39
C PRO A 117 10.32 -19.33 -9.13
N LEU A 118 9.99 -20.54 -9.65
CA LEU A 118 8.67 -21.15 -9.43
C LEU A 118 8.46 -21.55 -7.96
N TYR A 119 9.48 -22.09 -7.31
CA TYR A 119 9.37 -22.43 -5.88
C TYR A 119 9.29 -21.16 -5.03
N ILE A 120 9.98 -20.09 -5.43
CA ILE A 120 9.87 -18.79 -4.80
C ILE A 120 8.42 -18.27 -4.95
N LEU A 121 7.84 -18.32 -6.14
CA LEU A 121 6.46 -17.89 -6.39
C LEU A 121 5.46 -18.61 -5.47
N PHE A 122 5.45 -19.93 -5.50
CA PHE A 122 4.48 -20.71 -4.73
C PHE A 122 4.77 -20.66 -3.22
N GLY A 123 6.04 -20.67 -2.81
CA GLY A 123 6.43 -20.54 -1.42
C GLY A 123 6.02 -19.20 -0.83
N PHE A 124 6.33 -18.09 -1.50
CA PHE A 124 5.91 -16.76 -1.06
C PHE A 124 4.39 -16.59 -1.03
N LEU A 125 3.70 -17.13 -2.04
CA LEU A 125 2.23 -17.11 -2.07
C LEU A 125 1.65 -17.84 -0.84
N ALA A 126 2.12 -19.04 -0.56
CA ALA A 126 1.65 -19.84 0.56
C ALA A 126 1.97 -19.19 1.92
N ILE A 127 3.22 -18.73 2.11
CA ILE A 127 3.65 -18.07 3.34
C ILE A 127 2.84 -16.79 3.56
N THR A 128 2.69 -15.97 2.53
CA THR A 128 1.92 -14.73 2.64
C THR A 128 0.47 -15.01 2.99
N LEU A 129 -0.19 -15.96 2.35
CA LEU A 129 -1.57 -16.36 2.68
C LEU A 129 -1.71 -16.85 4.13
N ALA A 130 -0.71 -17.59 4.63
CA ALA A 130 -0.74 -18.14 5.98
C ALA A 130 -0.66 -17.07 7.07
N VAL A 131 0.16 -16.01 6.87
CA VAL A 131 0.46 -15.05 7.95
C VAL A 131 -0.11 -13.65 7.73
N PHE A 132 -0.64 -13.34 6.53
CA PHE A 132 -1.04 -11.98 6.19
C PHE A 132 -2.16 -11.43 7.09
N THR A 133 -3.08 -12.28 7.58
CA THR A 133 -4.17 -11.89 8.47
C THR A 133 -3.70 -11.42 9.84
N TYR A 134 -2.51 -11.86 10.26
CA TYR A 134 -1.91 -11.50 11.55
C TYR A 134 -1.10 -10.21 11.47
N SER A 135 -0.18 -10.11 10.50
CA SER A 135 0.81 -9.02 10.43
C SER A 135 0.75 -8.16 9.17
N GLY A 136 0.05 -8.63 8.13
CA GLY A 136 0.16 -8.07 6.78
C GLY A 136 1.32 -8.68 5.99
N ALA A 137 2.02 -9.69 6.55
CA ALA A 137 3.11 -10.43 5.91
C ALA A 137 4.22 -9.54 5.35
N HIS A 138 4.77 -8.64 6.18
CA HIS A 138 5.89 -7.79 5.75
C HIS A 138 7.12 -8.62 5.42
N LEU A 139 7.49 -9.55 6.31
CA LEU A 139 8.53 -10.58 6.18
C LEU A 139 9.92 -10.07 5.74
N ASN A 140 10.09 -8.76 5.68
CA ASN A 140 11.27 -8.10 5.14
C ASN A 140 11.45 -6.71 5.77
N PRO A 141 12.60 -6.41 6.40
CA PRO A 141 12.87 -5.10 6.98
C PRO A 141 12.79 -3.95 5.97
N ALA A 142 13.15 -4.17 4.71
CA ALA A 142 13.10 -3.13 3.69
C ALA A 142 11.65 -2.71 3.37
N THR A 143 10.71 -3.65 3.30
CA THR A 143 9.29 -3.34 3.14
C THR A 143 8.73 -2.69 4.40
N THR A 144 9.12 -3.16 5.58
CA THR A 144 8.70 -2.58 6.86
C THR A 144 9.13 -1.13 7.00
N ILE A 145 10.40 -0.80 6.68
CA ILE A 145 10.91 0.56 6.70
C ILE A 145 10.22 1.43 5.64
N GLY A 146 9.95 0.91 4.46
CA GLY A 146 9.15 1.59 3.44
C GLY A 146 7.76 1.99 3.95
N MET A 147 7.07 1.07 4.66
CA MET A 147 5.79 1.33 5.32
C MET A 147 5.89 2.37 6.45
N MET A 148 6.97 2.33 7.24
CA MET A 148 7.24 3.33 8.28
C MET A 148 7.50 4.71 7.67
N ALA A 149 8.38 4.79 6.67
CA ALA A 149 8.74 6.04 5.98
C ALA A 149 7.53 6.71 5.32
N THR A 150 6.58 5.91 4.82
CA THR A 150 5.32 6.40 4.24
C THR A 150 4.16 6.50 5.25
N ARG A 151 4.45 6.40 6.54
CA ARG A 151 3.49 6.56 7.65
C ARG A 151 2.29 5.61 7.60
N ARG A 152 2.48 4.40 7.10
CA ARG A 152 1.46 3.35 7.08
C ARG A 152 1.51 2.46 8.31
N VAL A 153 2.69 2.37 8.92
CA VAL A 153 2.95 1.61 10.15
C VAL A 153 3.66 2.54 11.13
N SER A 154 3.31 2.47 12.42
CA SER A 154 3.99 3.24 13.45
C SER A 154 5.44 2.77 13.61
N ALA A 155 6.31 3.68 14.07
CA ALA A 155 7.72 3.36 14.29
C ALA A 155 7.90 2.19 15.28
N ILE A 156 7.09 2.16 16.34
CA ILE A 156 7.15 1.12 17.38
C ILE A 156 6.80 -0.24 16.78
N ARG A 157 5.68 -0.33 16.07
CA ARG A 157 5.26 -1.57 15.40
C ARG A 157 6.28 -2.02 14.35
N GLY A 158 6.82 -1.09 13.56
CA GLY A 158 7.83 -1.40 12.56
C GLY A 158 9.11 -1.96 13.18
N VAL A 159 9.58 -1.41 14.29
CA VAL A 159 10.75 -1.95 15.01
C VAL A 159 10.47 -3.36 15.54
N LEU A 160 9.29 -3.59 16.14
CA LEU A 160 8.90 -4.92 16.62
C LEU A 160 8.85 -5.94 15.46
N TYR A 161 8.36 -5.54 14.29
CA TYR A 161 8.34 -6.40 13.11
C TYR A 161 9.75 -6.73 12.64
N ILE A 162 10.65 -5.76 12.56
CA ILE A 162 12.05 -5.99 12.16
C ILE A 162 12.74 -6.96 13.11
N VAL A 163 12.57 -6.79 14.43
CA VAL A 163 13.10 -7.73 15.42
C VAL A 163 12.50 -9.13 15.22
N ALA A 164 11.19 -9.23 15.04
CA ALA A 164 10.51 -10.50 14.77
C ALA A 164 11.03 -11.19 13.50
N GLN A 165 11.26 -10.43 12.43
CA GLN A 165 11.80 -10.92 11.17
C GLN A 165 13.23 -11.47 11.34
N VAL A 166 14.07 -10.77 12.07
CA VAL A 166 15.44 -11.23 12.38
C VAL A 166 15.41 -12.52 13.20
N VAL A 167 14.57 -12.59 14.24
CA VAL A 167 14.37 -13.81 15.03
C VAL A 167 13.84 -14.96 14.17
N GLY A 168 12.87 -14.70 13.31
CA GLY A 168 12.33 -15.69 12.38
C GLY A 168 13.40 -16.23 11.42
N ALA A 169 14.18 -15.33 10.81
CA ALA A 169 15.28 -15.73 9.94
C ALA A 169 16.30 -16.63 10.65
N TRP A 170 16.64 -16.28 11.89
CA TRP A 170 17.54 -17.07 12.73
C TRP A 170 16.99 -18.46 13.05
N LEU A 171 15.71 -18.56 13.43
CA LEU A 171 15.04 -19.85 13.68
C LEU A 171 15.07 -20.74 12.42
N GLY A 172 14.78 -20.16 11.25
CA GLY A 172 14.86 -20.89 9.98
C GLY A 172 16.26 -21.41 9.69
N LEU A 173 17.30 -20.60 9.96
CA LEU A 173 18.69 -20.98 9.84
C LEU A 173 19.05 -22.17 10.75
N LEU A 174 18.64 -22.11 12.03
CA LEU A 174 18.87 -23.17 13.01
C LEU A 174 18.21 -24.49 12.60
N ILE A 175 16.96 -24.44 12.14
CA ILE A 175 16.23 -25.64 11.70
C ILE A 175 16.94 -26.28 10.50
N ILE A 176 17.27 -25.50 9.47
CA ILE A 176 17.93 -26.03 8.28
C ILE A 176 19.34 -26.54 8.60
N GLY A 177 20.10 -25.83 9.41
CA GLY A 177 21.42 -26.29 9.87
C GLY A 177 21.34 -27.63 10.61
N GLY A 178 20.38 -27.76 11.53
CA GLY A 178 20.14 -29.01 12.27
C GLY A 178 19.71 -30.17 11.36
N LEU A 179 18.81 -29.93 10.40
CA LEU A 179 18.38 -30.94 9.43
C LEU A 179 19.53 -31.41 8.52
N ARG A 180 20.38 -30.48 8.07
CA ARG A 180 21.58 -30.81 7.27
C ARG A 180 22.56 -31.68 8.06
N THR A 181 22.84 -31.29 9.31
CA THR A 181 23.69 -32.08 10.20
C THR A 181 23.11 -33.47 10.41
N ALA A 182 21.83 -33.60 10.70
CA ALA A 182 21.15 -34.87 10.89
C ALA A 182 21.17 -35.78 9.64
N SER A 183 21.20 -35.18 8.45
CA SER A 183 21.31 -35.93 7.18
C SER A 183 22.73 -36.27 6.79
N GLY A 184 23.75 -35.95 7.61
CA GLY A 184 25.16 -36.13 7.31
C GLY A 184 25.74 -35.11 6.33
N ALA A 185 25.00 -34.07 5.98
CA ALA A 185 25.49 -32.97 5.16
C ALA A 185 26.21 -31.94 6.03
N SER A 186 27.12 -31.16 5.44
CA SER A 186 27.73 -30.03 6.14
C SER A 186 26.66 -29.03 6.64
N ALA A 187 26.74 -28.65 7.91
CA ALA A 187 25.91 -27.56 8.46
C ALA A 187 26.23 -26.20 7.82
N GLU A 188 27.41 -26.09 7.17
CA GLU A 188 27.83 -24.84 6.55
C GLU A 188 26.93 -24.49 5.38
N LEU A 189 26.35 -23.31 5.42
CA LEU A 189 25.66 -22.70 4.30
C LEU A 189 26.67 -22.06 3.35
N PRO A 190 26.36 -21.95 2.06
CA PRO A 190 27.22 -21.24 1.13
C PRO A 190 27.47 -19.82 1.65
N ALA A 191 28.74 -19.48 1.88
CA ALA A 191 29.08 -18.13 2.32
C ALA A 191 28.70 -17.11 1.24
N LEU A 192 28.18 -15.96 1.66
CA LEU A 192 28.09 -14.81 0.78
C LEU A 192 29.52 -14.45 0.33
N THR A 193 29.70 -14.28 -0.94
CA THR A 193 31.00 -13.87 -1.49
C THR A 193 31.18 -12.39 -1.19
N ALA A 194 32.26 -11.99 -0.54
CA ALA A 194 32.53 -10.59 -0.29
C ALA A 194 32.53 -9.79 -1.61
N ALA A 195 31.69 -8.76 -1.64
CA ALA A 195 31.61 -7.84 -2.77
C ALA A 195 32.80 -6.87 -2.68
N THR A 196 33.88 -7.14 -3.41
CA THR A 196 35.08 -6.32 -3.37
C THR A 196 35.39 -5.69 -4.74
N GLY A 197 36.15 -4.60 -4.72
CA GLY A 197 36.64 -3.96 -5.93
C GLY A 197 35.53 -3.42 -6.86
N SER A 198 35.68 -3.66 -8.16
CA SER A 198 34.74 -3.19 -9.18
C SER A 198 33.34 -3.83 -9.09
N ASP A 199 33.24 -4.98 -8.44
CA ASP A 199 31.97 -5.74 -8.37
C ASP A 199 31.05 -5.25 -7.27
N PHE A 200 31.56 -4.51 -6.31
CA PHE A 200 30.80 -3.90 -5.21
C PHE A 200 29.57 -3.12 -5.72
N TRP A 201 29.77 -2.20 -6.64
CA TRP A 201 28.69 -1.39 -7.20
C TRP A 201 27.68 -2.20 -8.00
N LYS A 202 28.13 -3.28 -8.65
CA LYS A 202 27.24 -4.18 -9.39
C LYS A 202 26.31 -4.93 -8.43
N TYR A 203 26.84 -5.46 -7.32
CA TYR A 203 26.01 -6.09 -6.30
C TYR A 203 25.05 -5.12 -5.63
N MET A 204 25.48 -3.89 -5.34
CA MET A 204 24.58 -2.84 -4.84
C MET A 204 23.44 -2.57 -5.83
N LEU A 205 23.72 -2.49 -7.13
CA LEU A 205 22.69 -2.27 -8.14
C LEU A 205 21.72 -3.44 -8.21
N ILE A 206 22.20 -4.69 -8.16
CA ILE A 206 21.38 -5.90 -8.17
C ILE A 206 20.44 -5.90 -6.97
N GLU A 207 20.97 -5.69 -5.75
CA GLU A 207 20.16 -5.62 -4.52
C GLU A 207 19.14 -4.47 -4.57
N PHE A 208 19.57 -3.29 -5.06
CA PHE A 208 18.67 -2.14 -5.19
C PHE A 208 17.52 -2.44 -6.13
N VAL A 209 17.77 -2.93 -7.34
CA VAL A 209 16.74 -3.26 -8.34
C VAL A 209 15.80 -4.34 -7.80
N GLY A 210 16.36 -5.39 -7.21
CA GLY A 210 15.58 -6.48 -6.65
C GLY A 210 14.65 -6.01 -5.54
N VAL A 211 15.18 -5.32 -4.52
CA VAL A 211 14.37 -4.86 -3.38
C VAL A 211 13.43 -3.74 -3.76
N PHE A 212 13.83 -2.85 -4.68
CA PHE A 212 12.92 -1.85 -5.23
C PHE A 212 11.69 -2.52 -5.85
N THR A 213 11.89 -3.56 -6.66
CA THR A 213 10.81 -4.33 -7.27
C THR A 213 9.92 -4.98 -6.21
N VAL A 214 10.49 -5.70 -5.24
CA VAL A 214 9.74 -6.32 -4.13
C VAL A 214 8.88 -5.28 -3.41
N ALA A 215 9.48 -4.17 -2.98
CA ALA A 215 8.80 -3.14 -2.19
C ALA A 215 7.75 -2.37 -3.00
N PHE A 216 7.98 -2.14 -4.30
CA PHE A 216 7.00 -1.53 -5.19
C PHE A 216 5.74 -2.40 -5.31
N PHE A 217 5.90 -3.69 -5.59
CA PHE A 217 4.75 -4.61 -5.66
C PHE A 217 4.08 -4.80 -4.30
N PHE A 218 4.83 -4.80 -3.21
CA PHE A 218 4.26 -4.82 -1.87
C PHE A 218 3.40 -3.58 -1.60
N ASN A 219 3.86 -2.39 -1.99
CA ASN A 219 3.06 -1.16 -1.91
C ASN A 219 1.76 -1.29 -2.72
N ARG A 220 1.83 -1.81 -3.95
CA ARG A 220 0.65 -2.00 -4.80
C ARG A 220 -0.33 -3.02 -4.21
N ALA A 221 0.18 -4.09 -3.59
CA ALA A 221 -0.65 -5.08 -2.92
C ALA A 221 -1.50 -4.49 -1.78
N GLN A 222 -1.05 -3.42 -1.13
CA GLN A 222 -1.80 -2.78 -0.04
C GLN A 222 -3.22 -2.31 -0.44
N GLU A 223 -3.49 -2.13 -1.71
CA GLU A 223 -4.83 -1.81 -2.21
C GLU A 223 -5.81 -2.98 -2.13
N TYR A 224 -5.28 -4.20 -2.03
CA TYR A 224 -6.02 -5.47 -1.97
C TYR A 224 -5.92 -6.16 -0.61
N ASN A 225 -5.64 -5.39 0.45
CA ASN A 225 -5.54 -5.91 1.81
C ASN A 225 -6.84 -6.59 2.29
N HIS A 226 -6.93 -6.95 3.57
CA HIS A 226 -8.02 -7.70 4.21
C HIS A 226 -9.45 -7.38 3.74
N LYS A 227 -9.69 -6.17 3.22
CA LYS A 227 -11.04 -5.71 2.83
C LYS A 227 -11.45 -6.13 1.43
N LYS A 228 -10.50 -6.50 0.55
CA LYS A 228 -10.76 -6.78 -0.86
C LYS A 228 -10.51 -8.24 -1.22
N SER A 229 -9.27 -8.72 -1.18
CA SER A 229 -8.92 -10.08 -1.58
C SER A 229 -7.56 -10.51 -1.02
N ALA A 230 -7.57 -11.50 -0.13
CA ALA A 230 -6.36 -12.11 0.42
C ALA A 230 -5.48 -12.74 -0.66
N PHE A 231 -6.13 -13.46 -1.57
CA PHE A 231 -5.41 -14.13 -2.65
C PHE A 231 -4.75 -13.13 -3.60
N THR A 232 -5.48 -12.10 -4.01
CA THR A 232 -4.91 -11.06 -4.89
C THR A 232 -3.75 -10.32 -4.21
N TYR A 233 -3.89 -10.02 -2.92
CA TYR A 233 -2.82 -9.43 -2.12
C TYR A 233 -1.55 -10.29 -2.16
N ALA A 234 -1.68 -11.57 -1.81
CA ALA A 234 -0.57 -12.51 -1.77
C ALA A 234 0.03 -12.79 -3.16
N ALA A 235 -0.82 -12.88 -4.19
CA ALA A 235 -0.38 -13.11 -5.57
C ALA A 235 0.44 -11.93 -6.12
N ILE A 236 0.07 -10.68 -5.81
CA ILE A 236 0.83 -9.49 -6.21
C ILE A 236 2.22 -9.51 -5.54
N ILE A 237 2.28 -9.81 -4.24
CA ILE A 237 3.56 -9.87 -3.51
C ILE A 237 4.43 -10.99 -4.06
N ALA A 238 3.91 -12.21 -4.17
CA ALA A 238 4.66 -13.36 -4.65
C ALA A 238 5.15 -13.17 -6.09
N GLY A 239 4.30 -12.63 -6.96
CA GLY A 239 4.68 -12.25 -8.33
C GLY A 239 5.77 -11.18 -8.37
N GLY A 240 5.67 -10.16 -7.52
CA GLY A 240 6.68 -9.10 -7.38
C GLY A 240 8.03 -9.64 -6.92
N VAL A 241 8.04 -10.53 -5.92
CA VAL A 241 9.28 -11.20 -5.45
C VAL A 241 9.88 -12.06 -6.55
N THR A 242 9.07 -12.84 -7.25
CA THR A 242 9.54 -13.68 -8.36
C THR A 242 10.13 -12.84 -9.48
N LEU A 243 9.49 -11.75 -9.86
CA LEU A 243 10.01 -10.82 -10.87
C LEU A 243 11.31 -10.17 -10.41
N ALA A 244 11.43 -9.80 -9.15
CA ALA A 244 12.65 -9.27 -8.57
C ALA A 244 13.82 -10.27 -8.68
N VAL A 245 13.57 -11.54 -8.34
CA VAL A 245 14.56 -12.62 -8.49
C VAL A 245 14.97 -12.79 -9.93
N LEU A 246 14.03 -12.81 -10.88
CA LEU A 246 14.33 -12.90 -12.31
C LEU A 246 15.19 -11.73 -12.79
N PHE A 247 14.90 -10.50 -12.38
CA PHE A 247 15.73 -9.34 -12.71
C PHE A 247 17.14 -9.48 -12.14
N CYS A 248 17.28 -9.92 -10.89
CA CYS A 248 18.58 -10.12 -10.27
C CYS A 248 19.40 -11.22 -10.97
N LEU A 249 18.76 -12.32 -11.35
CA LEU A 249 19.41 -13.40 -12.13
C LEU A 249 19.90 -12.89 -13.49
N ILE A 250 19.05 -12.15 -14.21
CA ILE A 250 19.42 -11.56 -15.50
C ILE A 250 20.60 -10.59 -15.34
N LEU A 251 20.55 -9.70 -14.34
CA LEU A 251 21.64 -8.76 -14.08
C LEU A 251 22.94 -9.47 -13.71
N SER A 252 22.86 -10.46 -12.82
CA SER A 252 24.04 -11.23 -12.39
C SER A 252 24.64 -12.05 -13.53
N ASP A 253 23.82 -12.94 -14.14
CA ASP A 253 24.35 -13.95 -15.08
C ASP A 253 24.56 -13.37 -16.46
N SER A 254 23.61 -12.57 -16.97
CA SER A 254 23.67 -12.12 -18.37
C SER A 254 24.48 -10.86 -18.56
N PHE A 255 24.31 -9.87 -17.69
CA PHE A 255 24.96 -8.57 -17.86
C PHE A 255 26.31 -8.48 -17.17
N PHE A 256 26.41 -8.83 -15.89
CA PHE A 256 27.63 -8.63 -15.12
C PHE A 256 28.54 -9.83 -15.03
N LYS A 257 28.05 -11.03 -15.41
CA LYS A 257 28.82 -12.30 -15.31
C LYS A 257 29.31 -12.55 -13.88
N LEU A 258 28.49 -12.26 -12.90
CA LEU A 258 28.76 -12.41 -11.47
C LEU A 258 28.11 -13.69 -10.94
N ARG A 259 28.62 -14.20 -9.81
CA ARG A 259 27.91 -15.22 -9.04
C ARG A 259 26.62 -14.63 -8.46
N ASN A 260 25.58 -15.44 -8.39
CA ASN A 260 24.30 -15.06 -7.78
C ASN A 260 24.47 -14.91 -6.26
N ASN A 261 24.74 -13.69 -5.81
CA ASN A 261 25.04 -13.33 -4.44
C ASN A 261 24.12 -12.17 -3.98
N PHE A 262 22.81 -12.35 -4.18
CA PHE A 262 21.80 -11.39 -3.74
C PHE A 262 20.81 -12.08 -2.79
N ILE A 263 20.27 -11.34 -1.81
CA ILE A 263 19.40 -11.87 -0.75
C ILE A 263 18.05 -11.18 -0.75
N LEU A 264 17.99 -9.91 -1.11
CA LEU A 264 16.81 -9.07 -1.19
C LEU A 264 16.04 -8.92 0.16
N ASN A 265 16.62 -9.38 1.25
CA ASN A 265 16.00 -9.36 2.57
C ASN A 265 17.04 -9.11 3.68
N PRO A 266 17.09 -7.90 4.26
CA PRO A 266 18.05 -7.55 5.32
C PRO A 266 18.01 -8.47 6.55
N ALA A 267 16.85 -9.01 6.94
CA ALA A 267 16.77 -9.91 8.10
C ALA A 267 17.52 -11.22 7.85
N ILE A 268 17.40 -11.76 6.65
CA ILE A 268 18.12 -12.97 6.24
C ILE A 268 19.61 -12.66 6.05
N ALA A 269 19.94 -11.50 5.45
CA ALA A 269 21.32 -11.05 5.30
C ALA A 269 22.05 -10.91 6.64
N ILE A 270 21.41 -10.30 7.64
CA ILE A 270 21.95 -10.17 8.99
C ILE A 270 22.28 -11.55 9.57
N MET A 271 21.40 -12.54 9.39
CA MET A 271 21.64 -13.88 9.92
C MET A 271 22.78 -14.58 9.22
N TYR A 272 22.91 -14.42 7.90
CA TYR A 272 24.05 -14.97 7.17
C TYR A 272 25.41 -14.40 7.60
N GLN A 273 25.41 -13.11 8.00
CA GLN A 273 26.63 -12.39 8.35
C GLN A 273 27.04 -12.53 9.82
N ILE A 274 26.06 -12.56 10.74
CA ILE A 274 26.31 -12.50 12.19
C ILE A 274 26.58 -13.87 12.79
N PHE A 275 26.10 -14.97 12.18
CA PHE A 275 26.29 -16.32 12.70
C PHE A 275 27.27 -17.14 11.84
N PRO A 276 28.57 -16.77 11.84
CA PRO A 276 29.58 -17.62 11.23
C PRO A 276 29.70 -18.92 12.05
N THR A 277 29.79 -20.02 11.37
CA THR A 277 29.85 -21.36 11.96
C THR A 277 31.18 -21.69 12.65
N SER A 278 32.15 -20.74 12.67
CA SER A 278 33.45 -20.93 13.35
C SER A 278 34.06 -19.60 13.81
N ALA A 279 34.85 -19.64 14.89
CA ALA A 279 35.55 -18.47 15.44
C ALA A 279 36.54 -17.82 14.49
N GLU A 280 37.21 -18.59 13.62
CA GLU A 280 38.12 -18.05 12.60
C GLU A 280 37.42 -17.20 11.52
N LYS A 281 36.14 -17.49 11.28
CA LYS A 281 35.34 -16.68 10.36
C LYS A 281 34.86 -15.37 10.97
N PHE A 282 34.86 -15.23 12.31
CA PHE A 282 34.44 -14.02 12.98
C PHE A 282 35.42 -12.86 12.75
N ASP A 283 36.72 -13.11 12.84
CA ASP A 283 37.73 -12.09 12.62
C ASP A 283 37.81 -11.66 11.13
N ALA A 284 37.69 -12.62 10.20
CA ALA A 284 37.56 -12.33 8.77
C ALA A 284 36.28 -11.57 8.44
N LEU A 285 35.18 -11.88 9.15
CA LEU A 285 33.88 -11.22 9.00
C LEU A 285 33.94 -9.73 9.37
N MET A 286 34.65 -9.38 10.46
CA MET A 286 34.74 -7.97 10.91
C MET A 286 35.41 -7.06 9.88
N GLY A 287 36.35 -7.61 9.06
CA GLY A 287 37.00 -6.86 7.97
C GLY A 287 36.10 -6.60 6.77
N THR A 288 35.16 -7.51 6.47
CA THR A 288 34.25 -7.42 5.31
C THR A 288 32.86 -6.93 5.68
N LEU A 289 32.51 -6.96 6.96
CA LEU A 289 31.15 -6.66 7.47
C LEU A 289 30.62 -5.28 7.03
N ALA A 290 31.50 -4.29 6.93
CA ALA A 290 31.11 -2.95 6.53
C ALA A 290 30.62 -2.89 5.08
N LEU A 291 31.35 -3.53 4.14
CA LEU A 291 31.01 -3.53 2.71
C LEU A 291 29.79 -4.40 2.42
N GLU A 292 29.75 -5.59 3.01
CA GLU A 292 28.60 -6.50 2.85
C GLU A 292 27.33 -5.93 3.46
N SER A 293 27.44 -5.23 4.61
CA SER A 293 26.31 -4.52 5.21
C SER A 293 25.80 -3.39 4.32
N LEU A 294 26.67 -2.67 3.62
CA LEU A 294 26.24 -1.68 2.65
C LEU A 294 25.46 -2.31 1.50
N VAL A 295 25.91 -3.45 1.00
CA VAL A 295 25.26 -4.16 -0.13
C VAL A 295 23.93 -4.76 0.31
N HIS A 296 23.92 -5.61 1.36
CA HIS A 296 22.79 -6.50 1.66
C HIS A 296 21.84 -5.98 2.77
N ILE A 297 22.21 -4.88 3.45
CA ILE A 297 21.37 -4.27 4.49
C ILE A 297 20.98 -2.84 4.10
N ILE A 298 21.96 -1.94 3.96
CA ILE A 298 21.68 -0.51 3.76
C ILE A 298 21.04 -0.27 2.39
N THR A 299 21.59 -0.84 1.33
CA THR A 299 21.03 -0.70 -0.03
C THR A 299 19.58 -1.18 -0.12
N PRO A 300 19.20 -2.39 0.38
CA PRO A 300 17.82 -2.80 0.47
C PRO A 300 16.89 -1.85 1.24
N LEU A 301 17.34 -1.32 2.39
CA LEU A 301 16.53 -0.38 3.16
C LEU A 301 16.25 0.91 2.38
N VAL A 302 17.26 1.45 1.71
CA VAL A 302 17.12 2.63 0.84
C VAL A 302 16.20 2.33 -0.35
N ALA A 303 16.37 1.16 -0.99
CA ALA A 303 15.52 0.72 -2.09
C ALA A 303 14.04 0.59 -1.68
N GLY A 304 13.79 0.02 -0.49
CA GLY A 304 12.45 -0.09 0.08
C GLY A 304 11.77 1.26 0.26
N ILE A 305 12.43 2.23 0.89
CA ILE A 305 11.92 3.59 1.07
C ILE A 305 11.59 4.24 -0.29
N ARG A 306 12.53 4.14 -1.25
CA ARG A 306 12.37 4.74 -2.59
C ARG A 306 11.21 4.13 -3.35
N ALA A 307 11.06 2.81 -3.30
CA ALA A 307 9.99 2.10 -3.98
C ALA A 307 8.61 2.52 -3.48
N PHE A 308 8.44 2.61 -2.16
CA PHE A 308 7.19 3.08 -1.56
C PHE A 308 6.88 4.52 -1.95
N PHE A 309 7.88 5.39 -1.93
CA PHE A 309 7.71 6.78 -2.35
C PHE A 309 7.31 6.89 -3.82
N VAL A 310 8.01 6.19 -4.72
CA VAL A 310 7.72 6.20 -6.17
C VAL A 310 6.32 5.65 -6.45
N ALA A 311 5.91 4.56 -5.77
CA ALA A 311 4.58 3.99 -5.93
C ALA A 311 3.47 4.95 -5.47
N ASP A 312 3.68 5.69 -4.37
CA ASP A 312 2.73 6.68 -3.88
C ASP A 312 2.62 7.89 -4.82
N VAL A 313 3.75 8.35 -5.36
CA VAL A 313 3.78 9.43 -6.35
C VAL A 313 3.08 9.01 -7.64
N ALA A 314 3.42 7.82 -8.17
CA ALA A 314 2.77 7.28 -9.37
C ALA A 314 1.25 7.16 -9.20
N LYS A 315 0.80 6.72 -8.01
CA LYS A 315 -0.62 6.66 -7.69
C LYS A 315 -1.27 8.04 -7.68
N ALA A 316 -0.64 9.03 -7.02
CA ALA A 316 -1.18 10.38 -6.95
C ALA A 316 -1.36 11.02 -8.35
N PHE A 317 -0.46 10.73 -9.30
CA PHE A 317 -0.62 11.16 -10.69
C PHE A 317 -1.70 10.38 -11.45
N SER A 318 -1.96 9.11 -11.10
CA SER A 318 -3.00 8.32 -11.76
C SER A 318 -4.41 8.69 -11.29
N ASP A 319 -4.56 9.09 -10.04
CA ASP A 319 -5.84 9.53 -9.48
C ASP A 319 -6.30 10.89 -10.07
N ASP A 320 -5.38 11.69 -10.64
CA ASP A 320 -5.69 12.92 -11.39
C ASP A 320 -6.08 12.65 -12.86
N CYS A 321 -5.85 11.45 -13.38
CA CYS A 321 -6.35 11.00 -14.69
C CYS A 321 -7.76 10.41 -14.53
N GLU A 322 -8.75 11.22 -14.23
CA GLU A 322 -10.14 10.94 -14.59
C GLU A 322 -10.21 10.95 -16.11
N CYS A 323 -10.07 9.79 -16.71
CA CYS A 323 -10.28 9.63 -18.14
C CYS A 323 -11.75 9.94 -18.42
N GLU A 324 -12.05 10.99 -19.20
CA GLU A 324 -13.37 11.28 -19.79
C GLU A 324 -14.02 10.05 -20.44
N CYS A 325 -13.24 9.05 -20.82
CA CYS A 325 -13.71 7.78 -21.37
C CYS A 325 -14.34 6.82 -20.34
N CYS A 326 -14.31 7.11 -19.03
CA CYS A 326 -14.94 6.31 -17.98
C CYS A 326 -16.31 6.85 -17.52
N GLU A 327 -16.63 8.13 -17.76
CA GLU A 327 -17.92 8.72 -17.42
C GLU A 327 -19.07 8.20 -18.30
N ASP A 328 -18.81 7.87 -19.57
CA ASP A 328 -19.85 7.40 -20.51
C ASP A 328 -20.44 6.01 -20.18
N LYS A 329 -19.84 5.23 -19.27
CA LYS A 329 -20.32 3.87 -18.95
C LYS A 329 -21.31 3.80 -17.77
N HIS A 330 -21.48 4.87 -17.01
CA HIS A 330 -22.41 4.87 -15.86
C HIS A 330 -23.80 5.43 -16.15
N HIS A 331 -24.02 6.06 -17.31
CA HIS A 331 -25.34 6.64 -17.66
C HIS A 331 -26.29 5.69 -18.41
N HIS A 332 -25.88 4.45 -18.74
CA HIS A 332 -26.72 3.54 -19.53
C HIS A 332 -27.37 2.37 -18.78
N HIS A 333 -27.39 2.39 -17.43
CA HIS A 333 -27.97 1.27 -16.64
C HIS A 333 -29.13 1.65 -15.71
N HIS A 334 -29.80 2.80 -15.89
CA HIS A 334 -30.95 3.16 -15.06
C HIS A 334 -32.28 3.31 -15.82
N ASP A 335 -32.38 2.86 -17.08
CA ASP A 335 -33.67 2.78 -17.79
C ASP A 335 -33.83 1.38 -18.39
N LYS A 336 -34.25 0.44 -17.57
CA LYS A 336 -35.08 -0.73 -17.97
C LYS A 336 -35.68 -1.39 -16.73
#